data_328065bcda7b7b7637954f4560099439
#
_entry.id   328065bcda7b7b7637954f4560099439
#
_cell.length_a   1.000
_cell.length_b   1.000
_cell.length_c   1.000
_cell.angle_alpha   90.00
_cell.angle_beta   90.00
_cell.angle_gamma   90.00
#
_symmetry.space_group_name_H-M   'P 1'
#
loop_
_entity.id
_entity.type
_entity.pdbx_description
1 polymer ?
#
loop_
_entity_poly.entity_id
_entity_poly.type
_entity_poly.pdbx_seq_one_letter_code
_entity_poly.pdbx_strand_id
1 'polypeptide(L)'
;MFALFVGAGRKPQTPGPKPTYLEFKILAGWPKPPTDIFARNRLSEEGFQLGKKLFYDGRLSKDGNFPCAGCHQQFGAFATYDHDFSHGYNNTFTTRNAPGLFNLAWMPKFHWDGGVNHIEVQPLSPITAPNEMAENPDSVLRTPRKDT
;
A
#
# COMPACT_ATOMS: atom_id res chain seq x y z
N MET A 1 0.50 -50.52 12.76
CA MET A 1 1.59 -49.55 12.98
C MET A 1 0.95 -48.16 12.83
N PHE A 2 0.48 -47.56 13.95
CA PHE A 2 -0.22 -46.28 13.95
C PHE A 2 0.81 -45.16 14.11
N ALA A 3 0.96 -44.32 13.11
CA ALA A 3 1.79 -43.12 13.19
C ALA A 3 0.99 -41.99 13.87
N LEU A 4 1.41 -41.63 15.08
CA LEU A 4 0.93 -40.44 15.81
C LEU A 4 1.42 -39.17 15.10
N PHE A 5 0.53 -38.44 14.44
CA PHE A 5 0.78 -37.07 14.03
C PHE A 5 0.78 -36.17 15.28
N VAL A 6 1.94 -35.84 15.78
CA VAL A 6 2.11 -34.78 16.78
C VAL A 6 1.92 -33.47 16.07
N GLY A 7 0.74 -32.89 16.20
CA GLY A 7 0.45 -31.55 15.72
C GLY A 7 1.38 -30.54 16.42
N ALA A 8 2.24 -29.87 15.65
CA ALA A 8 3.05 -28.77 16.13
C ALA A 8 2.12 -27.65 16.61
N GLY A 9 1.87 -27.60 17.90
CA GLY A 9 1.06 -26.56 18.53
C GLY A 9 1.70 -25.19 18.27
N ARG A 10 0.97 -24.31 17.57
CA ARG A 10 1.35 -22.91 17.41
C ARG A 10 1.49 -22.32 18.81
N LYS A 11 2.70 -21.89 19.20
CA LYS A 11 2.90 -21.20 20.47
C LYS A 11 1.93 -20.01 20.54
N PRO A 12 1.26 -19.80 21.69
CA PRO A 12 0.44 -18.60 21.87
C PRO A 12 1.31 -17.38 21.63
N GLN A 13 0.95 -16.55 20.65
CA GLN A 13 1.61 -15.27 20.46
C GLN A 13 1.19 -14.37 21.62
N THR A 14 2.17 -13.86 22.37
CA THR A 14 1.92 -12.78 23.32
C THR A 14 1.25 -11.62 22.58
N PRO A 15 0.16 -11.04 23.12
CA PRO A 15 -0.46 -9.88 22.52
C PRO A 15 0.60 -8.78 22.34
N GLY A 16 0.76 -8.29 21.11
CA GLY A 16 1.63 -7.15 20.85
C GLY A 16 1.19 -5.90 21.62
N PRO A 17 2.02 -4.85 21.67
CA PRO A 17 1.64 -3.59 22.29
C PRO A 17 0.33 -3.07 21.68
N LYS A 18 -0.51 -2.43 22.49
CA LYS A 18 -1.77 -1.85 22.01
C LYS A 18 -1.46 -0.72 21.03
N PRO A 19 -2.12 -0.67 19.85
CA PRO A 19 -1.91 0.41 18.89
C PRO A 19 -2.32 1.77 19.46
N THR A 20 -1.57 2.81 19.08
CA THR A 20 -1.90 4.21 19.36
C THR A 20 -2.85 4.71 18.28
N TYR A 21 -4.16 4.70 18.54
CA TYR A 21 -5.15 5.12 17.56
C TYR A 21 -5.14 6.62 17.32
N LEU A 22 -5.21 7.00 16.05
CA LEU A 22 -5.32 8.37 15.59
C LEU A 22 -6.76 8.72 15.26
N GLU A 23 -7.13 9.98 15.46
CA GLU A 23 -8.41 10.53 15.01
C GLU A 23 -8.28 11.08 13.59
N PHE A 24 -9.17 10.67 12.70
CA PHE A 24 -9.28 11.28 11.38
C PHE A 24 -10.03 12.60 11.48
N LYS A 25 -9.30 13.71 11.35
CA LYS A 25 -9.86 15.07 11.47
C LYS A 25 -10.42 15.55 10.13
N ILE A 26 -11.71 15.84 10.11
CA ILE A 26 -12.35 16.49 8.97
C ILE A 26 -12.20 18.01 9.15
N LEU A 27 -11.73 18.70 8.13
CA LEU A 27 -11.58 20.15 8.14
C LEU A 27 -12.93 20.85 8.28
N ALA A 28 -12.94 22.00 8.98
CA ALA A 28 -14.16 22.81 9.12
C ALA A 28 -14.74 23.19 7.74
N GLY A 29 -16.03 22.96 7.55
CA GLY A 29 -16.70 23.21 6.28
C GLY A 29 -16.59 22.09 5.23
N TRP A 30 -15.82 21.03 5.51
CA TRP A 30 -15.76 19.87 4.60
C TRP A 30 -16.89 18.88 4.89
N PRO A 31 -17.46 18.23 3.86
CA PRO A 31 -18.44 17.17 4.06
C PRO A 31 -17.79 15.96 4.73
N LYS A 32 -18.59 15.11 5.36
CA LYS A 32 -18.10 13.80 5.79
C LYS A 32 -17.71 12.94 4.59
N PRO A 33 -16.64 12.10 4.69
CA PRO A 33 -16.35 11.12 3.67
C PRO A 33 -17.57 10.25 3.36
N PRO A 34 -17.79 9.85 2.08
CA PRO A 34 -18.97 9.05 1.70
C PRO A 34 -18.97 7.65 2.30
N THR A 35 -17.81 7.14 2.67
CA THR A 35 -17.63 5.83 3.31
C THR A 35 -16.68 5.95 4.49
N ASP A 36 -16.88 5.11 5.51
CA ASP A 36 -15.91 4.98 6.59
C ASP A 36 -14.80 4.01 6.16
N ILE A 37 -13.76 4.56 5.54
CA ILE A 37 -12.60 3.78 5.08
C ILE A 37 -11.79 3.17 6.22
N PHE A 38 -11.99 3.62 7.47
CA PHE A 38 -11.30 3.14 8.66
C PHE A 38 -12.12 2.15 9.48
N ALA A 39 -13.34 1.79 9.06
CA ALA A 39 -14.25 0.93 9.83
C ALA A 39 -13.65 -0.43 10.20
N ARG A 40 -12.87 -1.02 9.29
CA ARG A 40 -12.26 -2.35 9.46
C ARG A 40 -10.79 -2.30 9.87
N ASN A 41 -10.11 -1.21 9.55
CA ASN A 41 -8.69 -1.00 9.83
C ASN A 41 -8.50 0.42 10.36
N ARG A 42 -8.58 0.56 11.68
CA ARG A 42 -8.50 1.85 12.34
C ARG A 42 -7.13 2.49 12.13
N LEU A 43 -7.15 3.79 11.86
CA LEU A 43 -5.93 4.59 11.75
C LEU A 43 -5.14 4.54 13.07
N SER A 44 -3.86 4.19 13.00
CA SER A 44 -2.96 4.19 14.14
C SER A 44 -1.61 4.77 13.76
N GLU A 45 -0.86 5.27 14.75
CA GLU A 45 0.48 5.82 14.55
C GLU A 45 1.43 4.75 13.98
N GLU A 46 1.42 3.55 14.54
CA GLU A 46 2.26 2.44 14.09
C GLU A 46 1.94 2.02 12.65
N GLY A 47 0.64 1.97 12.32
CA GLY A 47 0.16 1.69 10.96
C GLY A 47 0.58 2.77 9.97
N PHE A 48 0.49 4.03 10.36
CA PHE A 48 0.96 5.17 9.55
C PHE A 48 2.46 5.12 9.29
N GLN A 49 3.27 4.88 10.33
CA GLN A 49 4.73 4.79 10.19
C GLN A 49 5.14 3.59 9.32
N LEU A 50 4.46 2.44 9.46
CA LEU A 50 4.68 1.30 8.60
C LEU A 50 4.32 1.62 7.14
N GLY A 51 3.15 2.19 6.90
CA GLY A 51 2.70 2.58 5.55
C GLY A 51 3.65 3.58 4.90
N LYS A 52 4.12 4.58 5.67
CA LYS A 52 5.13 5.54 5.21
C LYS A 52 6.45 4.83 4.83
N LYS A 53 6.95 3.93 5.67
CA LYS A 53 8.16 3.15 5.37
C LYS A 53 7.99 2.33 4.08
N LEU A 54 6.87 1.63 3.93
CA LEU A 54 6.57 0.81 2.75
C LEU A 54 6.43 1.66 1.48
N PHE A 55 5.89 2.87 1.58
CA PHE A 55 5.73 3.78 0.44
C PHE A 55 7.06 4.16 -0.23
N TYR A 56 8.14 4.25 0.56
CA TYR A 56 9.49 4.55 0.07
C TYR A 56 10.36 3.30 -0.12
N ASP A 57 9.83 2.10 0.09
CA ASP A 57 10.58 0.85 0.03
C ASP A 57 10.52 0.23 -1.37
N GLY A 58 11.62 0.27 -2.11
CA GLY A 58 11.73 -0.34 -3.44
C GLY A 58 11.56 -1.86 -3.45
N ARG A 59 11.78 -2.54 -2.31
CA ARG A 59 11.68 -4.00 -2.19
C ARG A 59 10.27 -4.56 -2.43
N LEU A 60 9.27 -3.68 -2.56
CA LEU A 60 7.93 -4.06 -2.99
C LEU A 60 7.83 -4.27 -4.51
N SER A 61 8.89 -3.98 -5.27
CA SER A 61 9.00 -4.26 -6.70
C SER A 61 9.96 -5.41 -6.96
N LYS A 62 9.80 -6.05 -8.11
CA LYS A 62 10.52 -7.28 -8.49
C LYS A 62 12.05 -7.16 -8.46
N ASP A 63 12.59 -6.01 -8.79
CA ASP A 63 14.03 -5.73 -8.82
C ASP A 63 14.50 -4.81 -7.69
N GLY A 64 13.61 -4.40 -6.81
CA GLY A 64 13.90 -3.53 -5.67
C GLY A 64 14.05 -2.04 -6.00
N ASN A 65 13.76 -1.61 -7.24
CA ASN A 65 14.06 -0.26 -7.72
C ASN A 65 12.84 0.68 -7.84
N PHE A 66 11.62 0.16 -7.74
CA PHE A 66 10.39 0.92 -7.95
C PHE A 66 9.56 1.06 -6.68
N PRO A 67 9.89 2.01 -5.77
CA PRO A 67 9.01 2.36 -4.64
C PRO A 67 7.77 3.11 -5.13
N CYS A 68 6.70 3.11 -4.34
CA CYS A 68 5.51 3.93 -4.63
C CYS A 68 5.85 5.40 -4.84
N ALA A 69 6.81 5.93 -4.06
CA ALA A 69 7.30 7.31 -4.15
C ALA A 69 7.96 7.65 -5.50
N GLY A 70 8.36 6.66 -6.30
CA GLY A 70 8.93 6.89 -7.65
C GLY A 70 7.87 7.42 -8.61
N CYS A 71 6.64 6.89 -8.55
CA CYS A 71 5.52 7.34 -9.35
C CYS A 71 4.70 8.44 -8.64
N HIS A 72 4.60 8.38 -7.30
CA HIS A 72 3.86 9.32 -6.48
C HIS A 72 4.82 10.28 -5.76
N GLN A 73 5.33 11.26 -6.50
CA GLN A 73 6.36 12.19 -6.04
C GLN A 73 5.78 13.28 -5.14
N GLN A 74 6.30 13.42 -3.92
CA GLN A 74 5.76 14.35 -2.92
C GLN A 74 5.70 15.80 -3.41
N PHE A 75 6.72 16.27 -4.10
CA PHE A 75 6.79 17.64 -4.63
C PHE A 75 5.83 17.87 -5.80
N GLY A 76 5.34 16.80 -6.46
CA GLY A 76 4.32 16.82 -7.51
C GLY A 76 2.91 16.51 -6.98
N ALA A 77 2.59 16.83 -5.73
CA ALA A 77 1.32 16.47 -5.08
C ALA A 77 1.05 14.95 -5.08
N PHE A 78 2.11 14.16 -4.95
CA PHE A 78 2.09 12.69 -5.03
C PHE A 78 1.56 12.15 -6.38
N ALA A 79 1.75 12.89 -7.47
CA ALA A 79 1.58 12.43 -8.84
C ALA A 79 2.95 12.30 -9.52
N THR A 80 3.02 11.77 -10.74
CA THR A 80 4.22 11.84 -11.57
C THR A 80 4.36 13.27 -12.07
N TYR A 81 5.51 13.92 -11.79
CA TYR A 81 5.67 15.36 -11.99
C TYR A 81 6.16 15.73 -13.39
N ASP A 82 7.24 15.09 -13.84
CA ASP A 82 8.02 15.52 -15.03
C ASP A 82 7.81 14.63 -16.27
N HIS A 83 6.95 13.62 -16.17
CA HIS A 83 6.64 12.71 -17.26
C HIS A 83 5.12 12.48 -17.37
N ASP A 84 4.63 12.28 -18.59
CA ASP A 84 3.24 11.90 -18.84
C ASP A 84 2.92 10.51 -18.26
N PHE A 85 3.91 9.60 -18.30
CA PHE A 85 3.83 8.23 -17.80
C PHE A 85 4.99 7.93 -16.87
N SER A 86 4.71 7.16 -15.82
CA SER A 86 5.75 6.73 -14.88
C SER A 86 6.59 5.59 -15.45
N HIS A 87 7.85 5.53 -15.05
CA HIS A 87 8.72 4.40 -15.34
C HIS A 87 8.36 3.19 -14.49
N GLY A 88 8.43 2.00 -15.08
CA GLY A 88 8.18 0.73 -14.41
C GLY A 88 9.28 -0.31 -14.67
N TYR A 89 9.06 -1.51 -14.17
CA TYR A 89 9.98 -2.63 -14.27
C TYR A 89 10.42 -2.89 -15.72
N ASN A 90 11.69 -3.28 -15.90
CA ASN A 90 12.27 -3.60 -17.20
C ASN A 90 12.15 -2.48 -18.25
N ASN A 91 12.32 -1.24 -17.82
CA ASN A 91 12.29 -0.06 -18.69
C ASN A 91 10.94 0.14 -19.42
N THR A 92 9.86 -0.34 -18.83
CA THR A 92 8.50 -0.11 -19.32
C THR A 92 7.95 1.23 -18.82
N PHE A 93 6.79 1.60 -19.33
CA PHE A 93 6.05 2.79 -18.89
C PHE A 93 4.62 2.41 -18.51
N THR A 94 4.06 3.15 -17.56
CA THR A 94 2.62 3.07 -17.27
C THR A 94 1.82 3.58 -18.48
N THR A 95 0.56 3.21 -18.56
CA THR A 95 -0.34 3.64 -19.64
C THR A 95 -1.08 4.95 -19.32
N ARG A 96 -0.97 5.42 -18.08
CA ARG A 96 -1.59 6.65 -17.59
C ARG A 96 -0.69 7.28 -16.54
N ASN A 97 -0.84 8.59 -16.35
CA ASN A 97 -0.15 9.30 -15.27
C ASN A 97 -0.59 8.78 -13.90
N ALA A 98 0.33 8.73 -12.93
CA ALA A 98 -0.03 8.39 -11.56
C ALA A 98 -0.90 9.50 -10.94
N PRO A 99 -2.11 9.18 -10.44
CA PRO A 99 -2.96 10.18 -9.81
C PRO A 99 -2.36 10.68 -8.50
N GLY A 100 -2.64 11.94 -8.15
CA GLY A 100 -2.22 12.51 -6.88
C GLY A 100 -2.87 11.81 -5.68
N LEU A 101 -2.12 11.66 -4.57
CA LEU A 101 -2.58 10.99 -3.35
C LEU A 101 -3.06 12.01 -2.30
N PHE A 102 -4.08 12.77 -2.62
CA PHE A 102 -4.69 13.72 -1.69
C PHE A 102 -6.20 13.54 -1.62
N ASN A 103 -6.79 13.83 -0.46
CA ASN A 103 -8.24 13.73 -0.22
C ASN A 103 -8.86 12.37 -0.54
N LEU A 104 -8.10 11.29 -0.46
CA LEU A 104 -8.52 9.94 -0.85
C LEU A 104 -9.72 9.42 -0.05
N ALA A 105 -9.92 9.90 1.18
CA ALA A 105 -11.09 9.54 1.99
C ALA A 105 -12.43 9.96 1.37
N TRP A 106 -12.43 10.95 0.48
CA TRP A 106 -13.63 11.44 -0.22
C TRP A 106 -13.82 10.80 -1.59
N MET A 107 -12.86 9.99 -2.06
CA MET A 107 -12.96 9.33 -3.35
C MET A 107 -13.74 8.02 -3.22
N PRO A 108 -14.85 7.84 -3.95
CA PRO A 108 -15.65 6.62 -3.90
C PRO A 108 -15.01 5.46 -4.66
N LYS A 109 -14.08 5.75 -5.57
CA LYS A 109 -13.36 4.80 -6.42
C LYS A 109 -11.96 5.30 -6.73
N PHE A 110 -11.06 4.37 -7.01
CA PHE A 110 -9.65 4.61 -7.31
C PHE A 110 -9.32 4.14 -8.73
N HIS A 111 -8.16 4.53 -9.23
CA HIS A 111 -7.76 4.57 -10.64
C HIS A 111 -8.60 5.57 -11.47
N TRP A 112 -8.08 5.95 -12.63
CA TRP A 112 -8.74 6.90 -13.53
C TRP A 112 -10.08 6.39 -14.06
N ASP A 113 -10.22 5.07 -14.19
CA ASP A 113 -11.44 4.38 -14.66
C ASP A 113 -12.37 3.89 -13.53
N GLY A 114 -11.97 4.10 -12.26
CA GLY A 114 -12.75 3.68 -11.11
C GLY A 114 -12.78 2.16 -10.91
N GLY A 115 -11.79 1.44 -11.43
CA GLY A 115 -11.71 -0.03 -11.37
C GLY A 115 -11.52 -0.60 -9.95
N VAL A 116 -11.11 0.22 -8.99
CA VAL A 116 -10.90 -0.18 -7.60
C VAL A 116 -11.81 0.62 -6.67
N ASN A 117 -12.52 -0.07 -5.79
CA ASN A 117 -13.55 0.51 -4.91
C ASN A 117 -13.11 0.67 -3.44
N HIS A 118 -11.87 0.30 -3.09
CA HIS A 118 -11.35 0.45 -1.73
C HIS A 118 -9.85 0.75 -1.73
N ILE A 119 -9.43 1.74 -0.95
CA ILE A 119 -8.05 2.22 -0.92
C ILE A 119 -7.05 1.13 -0.48
N GLU A 120 -7.42 0.24 0.43
CA GLU A 120 -6.54 -0.84 0.90
C GLU A 120 -6.24 -1.90 -0.17
N VAL A 121 -7.11 -2.02 -1.18
CA VAL A 121 -6.93 -2.96 -2.30
C VAL A 121 -6.14 -2.32 -3.44
N GLN A 122 -6.17 -1.00 -3.54
CA GLN A 122 -5.55 -0.27 -4.65
C GLN A 122 -4.06 -0.60 -4.84
N PRO A 123 -3.21 -0.68 -3.79
CA PRO A 123 -1.78 -0.96 -3.96
C PRO A 123 -1.45 -2.30 -4.61
N LEU A 124 -2.37 -3.28 -4.56
CA LEU A 124 -2.15 -4.59 -5.19
C LEU A 124 -2.06 -4.49 -6.71
N SER A 125 -2.75 -3.52 -7.32
CA SER A 125 -2.72 -3.33 -8.77
C SER A 125 -1.32 -2.94 -9.27
N PRO A 126 -0.68 -1.83 -8.84
CA PRO A 126 0.66 -1.48 -9.29
C PRO A 126 1.72 -2.49 -8.86
N ILE A 127 1.59 -3.13 -7.69
CA ILE A 127 2.54 -4.16 -7.25
C ILE A 127 2.57 -5.32 -8.24
N THR A 128 1.42 -5.76 -8.76
CA THR A 128 1.34 -6.92 -9.65
C THR A 128 1.41 -6.59 -11.14
N ALA A 129 1.21 -5.33 -11.52
CA ALA A 129 1.23 -4.93 -12.93
C ALA A 129 2.62 -5.12 -13.56
N PRO A 130 2.76 -5.86 -14.67
CA PRO A 130 4.05 -6.20 -15.26
C PRO A 130 4.80 -4.98 -15.83
N ASN A 131 4.10 -3.91 -16.13
CA ASN A 131 4.65 -2.64 -16.61
C ASN A 131 4.79 -1.58 -15.51
N GLU A 132 4.61 -1.96 -14.23
CA GLU A 132 4.80 -1.11 -13.06
C GLU A 132 5.81 -1.77 -12.10
N MET A 133 5.40 -2.36 -11.00
CA MET A 133 6.31 -2.98 -10.03
C MET A 133 6.60 -4.46 -10.32
N ALA A 134 5.77 -5.14 -11.09
CA ALA A 134 5.91 -6.52 -11.61
C ALA A 134 6.19 -7.60 -10.54
N GLU A 135 5.78 -7.37 -9.28
CA GLU A 135 6.07 -8.29 -8.18
C GLU A 135 4.91 -9.25 -7.92
N ASN A 136 5.26 -10.42 -7.40
CA ASN A 136 4.29 -11.37 -6.90
C ASN A 136 4.01 -11.09 -5.41
N PRO A 137 2.75 -10.88 -4.99
CA PRO A 137 2.41 -10.66 -3.58
C PRO A 137 2.91 -11.75 -2.63
N ASP A 138 2.97 -13.01 -3.08
CA ASP A 138 3.52 -14.12 -2.28
C ASP A 138 5.03 -13.96 -2.04
N SER A 139 5.76 -13.39 -2.99
CA SER A 139 7.19 -13.07 -2.81
C SER A 139 7.39 -11.99 -1.76
N VAL A 140 6.58 -10.93 -1.80
CA VAL A 140 6.63 -9.84 -0.82
C VAL A 140 6.45 -10.36 0.61
N LEU A 141 5.53 -11.32 0.81
CA LEU A 141 5.25 -11.90 2.12
C LEU A 141 6.36 -12.85 2.61
N ARG A 142 7.11 -13.47 1.68
CA ARG A 142 8.16 -14.47 2.00
C ARG A 142 9.55 -13.87 2.13
N THR A 143 9.78 -12.68 1.59
CA THR A 143 11.10 -12.05 1.65
C THR A 143 11.49 -11.78 3.11
N PRO A 144 12.57 -12.41 3.64
CA PRO A 144 13.01 -12.12 5.00
C PRO A 144 13.37 -10.64 5.08
N ARG A 145 12.71 -9.90 5.96
CA ARG A 145 13.08 -8.52 6.26
C ARG A 145 14.44 -8.57 6.95
N LYS A 146 15.50 -8.23 6.24
CA LYS A 146 16.74 -7.85 6.88
C LYS A 146 16.47 -6.47 7.50
N ASP A 147 16.32 -6.46 8.81
CA ASP A 147 16.25 -5.22 9.57
C ASP A 147 17.59 -4.49 9.36
N THR A 148 17.53 -3.35 8.71
CA THR A 148 18.62 -2.35 8.66
C THR A 148 18.34 -1.29 9.70
#